data_d13429d21a91b81bb9249710f88c09b4
#
_entry.id   d13429d21a91b81bb9249710f88c09b4
#
_cell.length_a   1.000
_cell.length_b   1.000
_cell.length_c   1.000
_cell.angle_alpha   90.00
_cell.angle_beta   90.00
_cell.angle_gamma   90.00
#
_symmetry.space_group_name_H-M   'P 1'
#
loop_
_entity.id
_entity.type
_entity.pdbx_description
1 polymer ?
#
loop_
_entity_poly.entity_id
_entity_poly.type
_entity_poly.pdbx_seq_one_letter_code
_entity_poly.pdbx_strand_id
1 'polypeptide(L)'
;MSISYNSGSLKSSDITATTSDAGVGAGQRPDRRRIFNFGDRVAELTPEESPFFVYLNKVAKAPTDDPVFRYLENRNKISFSDRSFLIKGAVGTVTAGSSYSFTVDTAGAAAVEYLVKGMVFSVGTIDSTAGYGQALVRVDGAITHNSSDSSFSGKVIDVSAATGSNSIANNDVAQIIGTSFEEGSGSPDVWSSELEDGFGYTQIFKTAAEMTNTAYATRYRGYPDEWSRIWASKLREHKVDIERAMLFGQKARVGGIQYTEGLVGHILKNASPVVDDSAFSYTSGSAYHRSVAQSEMTYDRLLSDLEVIFDPARGGSSDKLVLCSLPVITFFNKLGSDAFLSSSLAYSKNSGEQGTPTAAGTNQSPMRYNMSERQGAFGHSIMVIDTIHGRLNLVKEPLFRGQASGFMVMADMSQLSYRPLIGNGINRDTQVMTNVQSADEDLRKDMILTEAGLEVTLAESHALYNLEGV
;
A
#
# COMPACT_ATOMS: atom_id res chain seq x y z
N MET A 1 -59.23 34.03 27.30
CA MET A 1 -59.03 32.66 26.73
C MET A 1 -60.30 32.34 25.94
N SER A 2 -60.21 32.23 24.64
CA SER A 2 -61.30 31.80 23.77
C SER A 2 -61.38 30.28 23.82
N ILE A 3 -62.50 29.74 24.33
CA ILE A 3 -62.73 28.30 24.31
C ILE A 3 -63.39 27.99 22.96
N SER A 4 -62.64 27.35 22.06
CA SER A 4 -63.21 26.86 20.80
C SER A 4 -63.78 25.46 21.02
N TYR A 5 -65.09 25.30 20.82
CA TYR A 5 -65.78 24.03 20.81
C TYR A 5 -65.72 23.40 19.41
N ASN A 6 -65.29 22.17 19.33
CA ASN A 6 -65.29 21.42 18.10
C ASN A 6 -66.51 20.49 18.06
N SER A 7 -67.41 20.68 17.13
CA SER A 7 -68.64 19.92 16.95
C SER A 7 -68.40 18.73 16.01
N GLY A 8 -67.62 17.76 16.45
CA GLY A 8 -67.38 16.54 15.65
C GLY A 8 -66.60 15.49 16.40
N SER A 9 -66.62 14.25 15.91
CA SER A 9 -65.81 13.17 16.49
C SER A 9 -64.30 13.45 16.32
N LEU A 10 -63.54 13.28 17.39
CA LEU A 10 -62.09 13.47 17.38
C LEU A 10 -61.40 12.40 16.50
N LYS A 11 -60.79 12.78 15.41
CA LYS A 11 -59.97 11.87 14.56
C LYS A 11 -58.50 12.15 14.79
N SER A 12 -57.64 11.11 14.67
CA SER A 12 -56.22 11.29 14.82
C SER A 12 -55.59 12.14 13.71
N SER A 13 -56.25 12.23 12.52
CA SER A 13 -55.88 13.09 11.42
C SER A 13 -56.13 14.59 11.68
N ASP A 14 -56.92 14.92 12.70
CA ASP A 14 -57.20 16.33 13.03
C ASP A 14 -56.09 16.96 13.90
N ILE A 15 -55.03 16.18 14.22
CA ILE A 15 -53.88 16.61 14.97
C ILE A 15 -52.75 16.88 14.00
N THR A 16 -52.58 18.12 13.63
CA THR A 16 -51.44 18.57 12.78
C THR A 16 -50.33 19.11 13.67
N ALA A 17 -49.09 18.62 13.41
CA ALA A 17 -47.90 19.21 13.97
C ALA A 17 -47.63 20.57 13.27
N THR A 18 -48.05 21.64 13.89
CA THR A 18 -47.71 23.01 13.41
C THR A 18 -46.45 23.47 14.14
N THR A 19 -45.38 23.66 13.39
CA THR A 19 -44.13 24.28 13.86
C THR A 19 -44.21 25.83 13.92
N SER A 20 -45.31 26.44 13.53
CA SER A 20 -45.49 27.87 13.63
C SER A 20 -46.72 28.25 14.45
N ASP A 21 -46.50 29.18 15.36
CA ASP A 21 -47.49 29.75 16.27
C ASP A 21 -48.54 30.64 15.53
N ALA A 22 -48.48 30.71 14.21
CA ALA A 22 -49.34 31.54 13.37
C ALA A 22 -50.52 30.74 12.83
N GLY A 23 -51.67 30.91 13.50
CA GLY A 23 -52.94 30.60 12.92
C GLY A 23 -53.39 29.14 12.96
N VAL A 24 -53.77 28.69 14.16
CA VAL A 24 -54.62 27.50 14.27
C VAL A 24 -55.98 27.84 13.71
N GLY A 25 -56.26 27.36 12.49
CA GLY A 25 -57.59 27.46 11.89
C GLY A 25 -58.62 26.75 12.76
N ALA A 26 -59.88 27.20 12.70
CA ALA A 26 -60.98 26.59 13.45
C ALA A 26 -61.08 25.10 13.08
N GLY A 27 -60.70 24.23 13.96
CA GLY A 27 -60.72 22.79 13.81
C GLY A 27 -59.38 22.05 14.06
N GLN A 28 -58.27 22.78 14.10
CA GLN A 28 -56.97 22.18 14.41
C GLN A 28 -56.65 22.20 15.89
N ARG A 29 -56.32 21.05 16.46
CA ARG A 29 -55.94 20.92 17.87
C ARG A 29 -54.44 20.94 18.03
N PRO A 30 -53.88 21.70 18.98
CA PRO A 30 -52.44 21.71 19.21
C PRO A 30 -51.95 20.32 19.65
N ASP A 31 -50.87 19.88 19.10
CA ASP A 31 -50.25 18.58 19.31
C ASP A 31 -49.69 18.34 20.73
N ARG A 32 -49.79 19.36 21.60
CA ARG A 32 -49.26 19.36 22.97
C ARG A 32 -49.87 18.31 23.90
N ARG A 33 -51.02 17.73 23.57
CA ARG A 33 -51.69 16.71 24.39
C ARG A 33 -51.49 15.27 23.87
N ARG A 34 -50.90 15.12 22.71
CA ARG A 34 -50.63 13.78 22.14
C ARG A 34 -49.37 13.23 22.73
N ILE A 35 -49.42 12.02 23.26
CA ILE A 35 -48.25 11.24 23.64
C ILE A 35 -47.77 10.49 22.41
N PHE A 36 -46.64 10.90 21.85
CA PHE A 36 -46.03 10.21 20.75
C PHE A 36 -45.44 8.88 21.20
N ASN A 37 -45.74 7.82 20.50
CA ASN A 37 -45.10 6.54 20.74
C ASN A 37 -43.80 6.52 19.95
N PHE A 38 -42.68 6.63 20.65
CA PHE A 38 -41.34 6.39 20.10
C PHE A 38 -40.97 4.94 20.41
N GLY A 39 -40.45 4.23 19.43
CA GLY A 39 -39.89 2.91 19.65
C GLY A 39 -38.77 2.94 20.72
N ASP A 40 -38.60 1.87 21.43
CA ASP A 40 -37.53 1.74 22.44
C ASP A 40 -36.16 1.54 21.80
N ARG A 41 -36.13 1.20 20.49
CA ARG A 41 -34.88 0.97 19.75
C ARG A 41 -34.50 2.19 18.97
N VAL A 42 -33.28 2.68 19.22
CA VAL A 42 -32.61 3.68 18.38
C VAL A 42 -31.81 2.97 17.30
N ALA A 43 -32.11 3.23 16.03
CA ALA A 43 -31.30 2.75 14.93
C ALA A 43 -30.16 3.74 14.70
N GLU A 44 -28.94 3.27 14.86
CA GLU A 44 -27.73 4.06 14.67
C GLU A 44 -26.96 3.53 13.46
N LEU A 45 -26.63 4.43 12.54
CA LEU A 45 -25.73 4.15 11.41
C LEU A 45 -24.31 4.53 11.84
N THR A 46 -23.56 3.55 12.31
CA THR A 46 -22.16 3.76 12.67
C THR A 46 -21.26 3.38 11.50
N PRO A 47 -20.25 4.20 11.16
CA PRO A 47 -19.20 3.76 10.22
C PRO A 47 -18.46 2.57 10.83
N GLU A 48 -18.05 1.66 9.97
CA GLU A 48 -17.24 0.51 10.41
C GLU A 48 -15.93 0.99 11.07
N GLU A 49 -15.41 0.13 11.94
CA GLU A 49 -14.21 0.42 12.72
C GLU A 49 -12.98 0.58 11.81
N SER A 50 -11.96 1.26 12.32
CA SER A 50 -10.68 1.53 11.69
C SER A 50 -9.77 0.28 11.68
N PRO A 51 -9.77 -0.56 10.64
CA PRO A 51 -9.05 -1.83 10.66
C PRO A 51 -7.53 -1.65 10.61
N PHE A 52 -7.04 -0.73 9.80
CA PHE A 52 -5.60 -0.51 9.62
C PHE A 52 -4.93 -0.03 10.90
N PHE A 53 -5.53 0.94 11.59
CA PHE A 53 -5.01 1.43 12.87
C PHE A 53 -4.97 0.34 13.95
N VAL A 54 -5.97 -0.54 13.97
CA VAL A 54 -6.01 -1.67 14.91
C VAL A 54 -4.87 -2.65 14.64
N TYR A 55 -4.58 -2.95 13.38
CA TYR A 55 -3.44 -3.79 12.99
C TYR A 55 -2.11 -3.14 13.39
N LEU A 56 -1.90 -1.87 13.04
CA LEU A 56 -0.68 -1.14 13.38
C LEU A 56 -0.43 -1.12 14.89
N ASN A 57 -1.44 -0.82 15.69
CA ASN A 57 -1.29 -0.72 17.13
C ASN A 57 -0.98 -2.07 17.79
N LYS A 58 -1.47 -3.18 17.24
CA LYS A 58 -1.30 -4.51 17.86
C LYS A 58 -0.05 -5.24 17.38
N VAL A 59 0.33 -5.10 16.11
CA VAL A 59 1.38 -5.89 15.48
C VAL A 59 2.69 -5.12 15.33
N ALA A 60 2.60 -3.83 15.03
CA ALA A 60 3.73 -3.02 14.57
C ALA A 60 4.03 -1.83 15.51
N LYS A 61 3.73 -1.93 16.81
CA LYS A 61 3.93 -0.83 17.76
C LYS A 61 5.38 -0.77 18.23
N ALA A 62 6.06 0.36 17.95
CA ALA A 62 7.41 0.65 18.40
C ALA A 62 7.49 2.11 18.91
N PRO A 63 7.45 2.36 20.22
CA PRO A 63 7.42 3.71 20.77
C PRO A 63 8.71 4.50 20.45
N THR A 64 8.57 5.82 20.38
CA THR A 64 9.67 6.78 20.22
C THR A 64 9.70 7.77 21.38
N ASP A 65 10.88 8.25 21.71
CA ASP A 65 11.12 9.31 22.71
C ASP A 65 11.37 10.68 22.09
N ASP A 66 11.53 10.74 20.76
CA ASP A 66 11.72 11.96 19.98
C ASP A 66 10.55 12.17 19.01
N PRO A 67 10.01 13.40 18.88
CA PRO A 67 9.02 13.74 17.86
C PRO A 67 9.51 13.55 16.41
N VAL A 68 10.83 13.52 16.21
CA VAL A 68 11.48 13.22 14.92
C VAL A 68 12.19 11.90 15.04
N PHE A 69 11.51 10.82 14.69
CA PHE A 69 12.14 9.50 14.70
C PHE A 69 12.93 9.26 13.42
N ARG A 70 14.05 8.57 13.57
CA ARG A 70 14.92 8.18 12.46
C ARG A 70 15.03 6.67 12.39
N TYR A 71 15.24 6.18 11.18
CA TYR A 71 15.45 4.76 10.90
C TYR A 71 16.53 4.59 9.84
N LEU A 72 17.17 3.45 9.85
CA LEU A 72 18.21 3.10 8.89
C LEU A 72 17.69 1.98 8.00
N GLU A 73 17.94 2.12 6.71
CA GLU A 73 17.59 1.12 5.71
C GLU A 73 18.87 0.54 5.09
N ASN A 74 18.91 -0.77 5.03
CA ASN A 74 20.00 -1.46 4.34
C ASN A 74 19.47 -2.00 3.02
N ARG A 75 19.78 -1.30 1.94
CA ARG A 75 19.51 -1.76 0.57
C ARG A 75 20.74 -2.46 0.02
N ASN A 76 20.86 -3.74 0.32
CA ASN A 76 21.99 -4.52 -0.19
C ASN A 76 21.80 -4.82 -1.68
N LYS A 77 22.35 -3.96 -2.52
CA LYS A 77 22.28 -4.02 -3.99
C LYS A 77 22.94 -5.26 -4.61
N ILE A 78 23.66 -6.07 -3.80
CA ILE A 78 24.46 -7.18 -4.32
C ILE A 78 23.86 -8.54 -4.01
N SER A 79 23.11 -8.67 -2.90
CA SER A 79 22.87 -10.00 -2.33
C SER A 79 21.87 -10.86 -3.09
N PHE A 80 20.84 -10.28 -3.72
CA PHE A 80 19.76 -11.05 -4.35
C PHE A 80 19.28 -10.52 -5.69
N SER A 81 19.63 -9.28 -6.07
CA SER A 81 19.30 -8.78 -7.41
C SER A 81 20.15 -9.49 -8.46
N ASP A 82 19.65 -9.54 -9.66
CA ASP A 82 20.43 -9.86 -10.84
C ASP A 82 21.69 -9.02 -10.82
N ARG A 83 22.82 -9.65 -10.58
CA ARG A 83 24.13 -9.02 -10.65
C ARG A 83 24.44 -8.73 -12.12
N SER A 84 23.57 -7.95 -12.74
CA SER A 84 23.62 -7.59 -14.13
C SER A 84 23.72 -6.08 -14.31
N PHE A 85 24.35 -5.66 -15.38
CA PHE A 85 24.42 -4.28 -15.80
C PHE A 85 24.33 -4.17 -17.32
N LEU A 86 23.97 -2.98 -17.82
CA LEU A 86 23.90 -2.72 -19.23
C LEU A 86 25.19 -2.10 -19.75
N ILE A 87 25.66 -2.55 -20.90
CA ILE A 87 26.82 -1.96 -21.55
C ILE A 87 26.37 -0.75 -22.37
N LYS A 88 26.95 0.41 -22.11
CA LYS A 88 26.71 1.64 -22.84
C LYS A 88 27.69 1.79 -23.97
N GLY A 89 27.15 1.93 -25.17
CA GLY A 89 27.96 2.00 -26.39
C GLY A 89 28.41 0.63 -26.86
N ALA A 90 28.44 0.47 -28.16
CA ALA A 90 28.91 -0.77 -28.76
C ALA A 90 30.43 -0.92 -28.62
N VAL A 91 30.86 -2.04 -28.05
CA VAL A 91 32.29 -2.41 -28.02
C VAL A 91 32.71 -3.03 -29.39
N GLY A 92 31.72 -3.54 -30.11
CA GLY A 92 31.94 -4.22 -31.38
C GLY A 92 32.42 -5.66 -31.22
N THR A 93 33.09 -6.19 -32.22
CA THR A 93 33.56 -7.57 -32.22
C THR A 93 34.74 -7.75 -31.28
N VAL A 94 34.60 -8.63 -30.30
CA VAL A 94 35.64 -8.97 -29.32
C VAL A 94 36.21 -10.35 -29.59
N THR A 95 37.51 -10.52 -29.31
CA THR A 95 38.24 -11.78 -29.45
C THR A 95 38.88 -12.19 -28.13
N ALA A 96 38.98 -13.50 -27.90
CA ALA A 96 39.61 -14.04 -26.73
C ALA A 96 41.07 -13.58 -26.58
N GLY A 97 41.49 -13.28 -25.35
CA GLY A 97 42.84 -12.82 -25.01
C GLY A 97 43.05 -11.31 -25.13
N SER A 98 42.17 -10.55 -25.75
CA SER A 98 42.30 -9.10 -25.97
C SER A 98 41.59 -8.30 -24.90
N SER A 99 42.11 -7.09 -24.61
CA SER A 99 41.52 -6.16 -23.65
C SER A 99 40.73 -5.06 -24.37
N TYR A 100 39.55 -4.73 -23.87
CA TYR A 100 38.66 -3.73 -24.41
C TYR A 100 38.20 -2.78 -23.28
N SER A 101 37.83 -1.57 -23.67
CA SER A 101 37.23 -0.59 -22.76
C SER A 101 35.72 -0.78 -22.78
N PHE A 102 35.14 -0.99 -21.59
CA PHE A 102 33.71 -1.13 -21.37
C PHE A 102 33.19 0.11 -20.66
N THR A 103 32.08 0.61 -21.12
CA THR A 103 31.34 1.69 -20.46
C THR A 103 30.01 1.11 -20.00
N VAL A 104 29.61 1.42 -18.79
CA VAL A 104 28.36 0.93 -18.18
C VAL A 104 27.42 2.11 -18.06
N ASP A 105 26.17 1.89 -18.47
CA ASP A 105 25.12 2.89 -18.27
C ASP A 105 24.75 2.94 -16.79
N THR A 106 25.09 4.06 -16.18
CA THR A 106 24.73 4.38 -14.80
C THR A 106 23.51 5.30 -14.77
N ALA A 107 22.46 5.01 -15.52
CA ALA A 107 21.17 5.68 -15.35
C ALA A 107 20.59 5.43 -13.94
N GLY A 108 21.37 5.77 -12.95
CA GLY A 108 21.23 5.52 -11.52
C GLY A 108 22.61 5.18 -10.99
N ALA A 109 23.40 6.19 -10.64
CA ALA A 109 24.84 6.17 -10.32
C ALA A 109 25.31 5.08 -9.33
N ALA A 110 24.40 4.39 -8.71
CA ALA A 110 24.67 3.34 -7.72
C ALA A 110 24.71 1.91 -8.30
N ALA A 111 24.37 1.70 -9.56
CA ALA A 111 24.15 0.35 -10.08
C ALA A 111 25.43 -0.49 -10.27
N VAL A 112 26.60 0.15 -10.31
CA VAL A 112 27.88 -0.54 -10.59
C VAL A 112 29.02 -0.21 -9.61
N GLU A 113 28.73 0.45 -8.51
CA GLU A 113 29.74 0.71 -7.45
C GLU A 113 30.37 -0.56 -6.88
N TYR A 114 29.68 -1.68 -7.01
CA TYR A 114 30.13 -3.00 -6.58
C TYR A 114 31.12 -3.69 -7.51
N LEU A 115 31.34 -3.15 -8.73
CA LEU A 115 32.34 -3.73 -9.62
C LEU A 115 33.74 -3.49 -9.07
N VAL A 116 34.51 -4.56 -8.93
CA VAL A 116 35.90 -4.50 -8.52
C VAL A 116 36.77 -5.30 -9.47
N LYS A 117 38.05 -4.98 -9.51
CA LYS A 117 39.05 -5.71 -10.28
C LYS A 117 39.03 -7.20 -9.92
N GLY A 118 39.06 -8.04 -10.93
CA GLY A 118 39.01 -9.51 -10.76
C GLY A 118 37.60 -10.11 -10.85
N MET A 119 36.55 -9.27 -10.94
CA MET A 119 35.22 -9.79 -11.26
C MET A 119 35.15 -10.29 -12.69
N VAL A 120 34.34 -11.34 -12.87
CA VAL A 120 34.10 -11.98 -14.16
C VAL A 120 32.64 -11.86 -14.48
N PHE A 121 32.35 -11.43 -15.69
CA PHE A 121 30.99 -11.29 -16.19
C PHE A 121 30.84 -11.90 -17.58
N SER A 122 29.66 -12.36 -17.90
CA SER A 122 29.28 -12.85 -19.21
C SER A 122 28.46 -11.79 -19.91
N VAL A 123 28.76 -11.52 -21.17
CA VAL A 123 28.04 -10.55 -22.00
C VAL A 123 27.78 -11.14 -23.37
N GLY A 124 26.62 -10.86 -23.93
CA GLY A 124 26.25 -11.25 -25.28
C GLY A 124 24.79 -11.66 -25.40
N THR A 125 24.29 -11.63 -26.61
CA THR A 125 22.91 -11.96 -26.93
C THR A 125 22.77 -13.47 -27.09
N ILE A 126 21.80 -14.08 -26.41
CA ILE A 126 21.37 -15.45 -26.70
C ILE A 126 20.42 -15.37 -27.89
N ASP A 127 20.92 -15.62 -29.07
CA ASP A 127 20.11 -15.67 -30.30
C ASP A 127 19.87 -17.14 -30.68
N SER A 128 18.61 -17.51 -30.82
CA SER A 128 18.19 -18.85 -31.23
C SER A 128 18.66 -19.21 -32.68
N THR A 129 18.96 -18.20 -33.49
CA THR A 129 19.37 -18.36 -34.90
C THR A 129 20.89 -18.43 -35.06
N ALA A 130 21.64 -17.68 -34.23
CA ALA A 130 23.11 -17.58 -34.32
C ALA A 130 23.85 -18.43 -33.28
N GLY A 131 23.13 -19.10 -32.36
CA GLY A 131 23.70 -19.84 -31.23
C GLY A 131 24.04 -18.93 -30.07
N TYR A 132 24.58 -19.52 -28.99
CA TYR A 132 24.95 -18.80 -27.76
C TYR A 132 26.25 -18.01 -27.99
N GLY A 133 26.11 -16.76 -28.44
CA GLY A 133 27.24 -15.85 -28.53
C GLY A 133 27.48 -15.17 -27.19
N GLN A 134 28.26 -15.78 -26.30
CA GLN A 134 28.64 -15.17 -25.02
C GLN A 134 30.15 -14.92 -24.97
N ALA A 135 30.53 -13.72 -24.54
CA ALA A 135 31.90 -13.40 -24.22
C ALA A 135 32.08 -13.39 -22.70
N LEU A 136 33.07 -14.13 -22.21
CA LEU A 136 33.47 -14.13 -20.82
C LEU A 136 34.55 -13.08 -20.63
N VAL A 137 34.29 -12.08 -19.81
CA VAL A 137 35.16 -10.93 -19.61
C VAL A 137 35.52 -10.81 -18.17
N ARG A 138 36.82 -10.58 -17.87
CA ARG A 138 37.33 -10.28 -16.53
C ARG A 138 37.69 -8.81 -16.45
N VAL A 139 37.30 -8.16 -15.35
CA VAL A 139 37.72 -6.79 -15.05
C VAL A 139 39.21 -6.78 -14.67
N ASP A 140 40.06 -6.18 -15.52
CA ASP A 140 41.50 -6.15 -15.32
C ASP A 140 42.04 -4.81 -14.83
N GLY A 141 41.33 -3.71 -15.15
CA GLY A 141 41.70 -2.35 -14.80
C GLY A 141 40.95 -1.79 -13.59
N ALA A 142 41.43 -0.67 -13.09
CA ALA A 142 40.68 0.13 -12.13
C ALA A 142 39.39 0.67 -12.78
N ILE A 143 38.33 0.73 -12.00
CA ILE A 143 37.04 1.23 -12.46
C ILE A 143 36.99 2.73 -12.21
N THR A 144 36.63 3.49 -13.21
CA THR A 144 36.42 4.94 -13.09
C THR A 144 34.92 5.18 -12.97
N HIS A 145 34.48 5.59 -11.80
CA HIS A 145 33.09 5.94 -11.52
C HIS A 145 32.84 7.42 -11.82
N ASN A 146 31.90 7.70 -12.71
CA ASN A 146 31.40 9.03 -13.00
C ASN A 146 29.89 9.08 -12.73
N SER A 147 29.35 10.29 -12.53
CA SER A 147 27.92 10.49 -12.25
C SER A 147 26.98 10.04 -13.37
N SER A 148 27.47 9.94 -14.60
CA SER A 148 26.68 9.52 -15.77
C SER A 148 27.08 8.15 -16.30
N ASP A 149 28.37 7.78 -16.20
CA ASP A 149 28.89 6.55 -16.81
C ASP A 149 30.07 6.03 -15.99
N SER A 150 30.16 4.73 -15.80
CA SER A 150 31.35 4.08 -15.25
C SER A 150 32.07 3.36 -16.36
N SER A 151 33.41 3.47 -16.38
CA SER A 151 34.26 2.84 -17.40
C SER A 151 35.37 2.02 -16.77
N PHE A 152 35.68 0.90 -17.39
CA PHE A 152 36.77 0.02 -16.96
C PHE A 152 37.39 -0.73 -18.16
N SER A 153 38.58 -1.26 -17.97
CA SER A 153 39.23 -2.16 -18.91
C SER A 153 38.92 -3.61 -18.54
N GLY A 154 38.34 -4.34 -19.45
CA GLY A 154 38.05 -5.77 -19.34
C GLY A 154 38.85 -6.61 -20.31
N LYS A 155 39.41 -7.72 -19.85
CA LYS A 155 40.08 -8.71 -20.68
C LYS A 155 39.08 -9.81 -21.06
N VAL A 156 38.90 -10.04 -22.33
CA VAL A 156 38.08 -11.15 -22.83
C VAL A 156 38.85 -12.44 -22.61
N ILE A 157 38.30 -13.35 -21.83
CA ILE A 157 38.91 -14.63 -21.48
C ILE A 157 38.58 -15.68 -22.53
N ASP A 158 37.29 -15.75 -22.86
CA ASP A 158 36.79 -16.72 -23.84
C ASP A 158 35.60 -16.16 -24.62
N VAL A 159 35.35 -16.70 -25.77
CA VAL A 159 34.22 -16.36 -26.64
C VAL A 159 33.55 -17.64 -27.10
N SER A 160 32.33 -17.88 -26.70
CA SER A 160 31.59 -19.09 -27.04
C SER A 160 30.90 -19.08 -28.39
N ALA A 161 31.08 -18.03 -29.18
CA ALA A 161 30.55 -17.97 -30.54
C ALA A 161 31.27 -18.97 -31.49
N ALA A 162 30.52 -19.55 -32.43
CA ALA A 162 31.05 -20.52 -33.37
C ALA A 162 32.22 -19.98 -34.25
N THR A 163 32.32 -18.67 -34.39
CA THR A 163 33.39 -17.97 -35.14
C THR A 163 34.59 -17.58 -34.27
N GLY A 164 34.58 -17.88 -32.96
CA GLY A 164 35.62 -17.43 -32.02
C GLY A 164 35.57 -15.93 -31.70
N SER A 165 34.54 -15.23 -32.10
CA SER A 165 34.32 -13.81 -31.85
C SER A 165 32.86 -13.55 -31.55
N ASN A 166 32.59 -12.56 -30.68
CA ASN A 166 31.26 -12.11 -30.36
C ASN A 166 31.15 -10.59 -30.57
N SER A 167 30.01 -10.12 -31.01
CA SER A 167 29.75 -8.68 -31.14
C SER A 167 28.96 -8.20 -29.96
N ILE A 168 29.51 -7.24 -29.22
CA ILE A 168 28.87 -6.61 -28.07
C ILE A 168 28.26 -5.29 -28.53
N ALA A 169 26.94 -5.24 -28.47
CA ALA A 169 26.14 -4.08 -28.85
C ALA A 169 25.87 -3.14 -27.66
N ASN A 170 25.30 -1.97 -27.99
CA ASN A 170 24.78 -1.08 -26.99
C ASN A 170 23.54 -1.70 -26.32
N ASN A 171 23.43 -1.58 -25.00
CA ASN A 171 22.39 -2.16 -24.15
C ASN A 171 22.44 -3.70 -24.00
N ASP A 172 23.54 -4.35 -24.40
CA ASP A 172 23.72 -5.75 -24.07
C ASP A 172 23.81 -5.93 -22.55
N VAL A 173 23.16 -6.97 -22.07
CA VAL A 173 23.16 -7.33 -20.64
C VAL A 173 24.46 -8.05 -20.31
N ALA A 174 25.18 -7.52 -19.35
CA ALA A 174 26.32 -8.15 -18.72
C ALA A 174 25.93 -8.73 -17.37
N GLN A 175 26.08 -10.03 -17.19
CA GLN A 175 25.76 -10.71 -15.93
C GLN A 175 27.05 -11.12 -15.21
N ILE A 176 27.19 -10.74 -13.92
CA ILE A 176 28.32 -11.13 -13.12
C ILE A 176 28.18 -12.61 -12.74
N ILE A 177 29.23 -13.39 -13.05
CA ILE A 177 29.28 -14.82 -12.74
C ILE A 177 30.00 -15.06 -11.42
N GLY A 178 31.05 -14.27 -11.12
CA GLY A 178 31.85 -14.42 -9.93
C GLY A 178 33.16 -13.65 -9.98
N THR A 179 34.15 -14.15 -9.29
CA THR A 179 35.49 -13.55 -9.23
C THR A 179 36.54 -14.60 -9.57
N SER A 180 37.64 -14.17 -10.22
CA SER A 180 38.76 -15.05 -10.54
C SER A 180 40.08 -14.32 -10.34
N PHE A 181 40.97 -14.91 -9.56
CA PHE A 181 42.28 -14.35 -9.22
C PHE A 181 43.40 -15.35 -9.57
N GLU A 182 44.61 -14.82 -9.77
CA GLU A 182 45.78 -15.65 -9.98
C GLU A 182 46.24 -16.34 -8.69
N GLU A 183 46.88 -17.48 -8.84
CA GLU A 183 47.50 -18.17 -7.72
C GLU A 183 48.59 -17.29 -7.10
N GLY A 184 48.53 -17.11 -5.77
CA GLY A 184 49.47 -16.24 -5.03
C GLY A 184 49.14 -14.73 -5.12
N SER A 185 48.01 -14.33 -5.71
CA SER A 185 47.56 -12.94 -5.74
C SER A 185 47.15 -12.46 -4.33
N GLY A 186 47.25 -11.15 -4.11
CA GLY A 186 46.82 -10.50 -2.86
C GLY A 186 45.29 -10.43 -2.75
N SER A 187 44.80 -9.86 -1.65
CA SER A 187 43.37 -9.61 -1.42
C SER A 187 42.79 -8.68 -2.47
N PRO A 188 41.55 -8.92 -2.90
CA PRO A 188 40.86 -7.99 -3.80
C PRO A 188 40.55 -6.65 -3.12
N ASP A 189 40.23 -5.64 -3.94
CA ASP A 189 39.71 -4.38 -3.45
C ASP A 189 38.41 -4.60 -2.69
N VAL A 190 38.22 -3.84 -1.59
CA VAL A 190 37.04 -3.95 -0.72
C VAL A 190 35.97 -3.01 -1.22
N TRP A 191 34.77 -3.50 -1.28
CA TRP A 191 33.57 -2.71 -1.52
C TRP A 191 32.63 -2.82 -0.30
N SER A 192 32.02 -1.73 0.09
CA SER A 192 31.00 -1.69 1.13
C SER A 192 29.91 -0.68 0.79
N SER A 193 28.67 -0.96 1.15
CA SER A 193 27.58 0.01 1.06
C SER A 193 27.27 0.58 2.43
N GLU A 194 27.00 1.88 2.48
CA GLU A 194 26.51 2.55 3.67
C GLU A 194 25.00 2.37 3.82
N LEU A 195 24.52 2.49 5.06
CA LEU A 195 23.10 2.48 5.37
C LEU A 195 22.46 3.81 4.94
N GLU A 196 21.24 3.73 4.40
CA GLU A 196 20.46 4.91 4.07
C GLU A 196 19.67 5.39 5.29
N ASP A 197 19.64 6.70 5.54
CA ASP A 197 18.96 7.35 6.67
C ASP A 197 17.58 7.85 6.24
N GLY A 198 16.53 7.37 6.89
CA GLY A 198 15.18 7.85 6.77
C GLY A 198 14.70 8.54 8.04
N PHE A 199 13.70 9.42 7.93
CA PHE A 199 13.09 10.05 9.09
C PHE A 199 11.60 10.26 8.91
N GLY A 200 10.88 10.31 10.04
CA GLY A 200 9.46 10.63 10.10
C GLY A 200 9.15 11.59 11.24
N TYR A 201 7.92 12.09 11.27
CA TYR A 201 7.40 12.98 12.31
C TYR A 201 6.24 12.36 13.05
N THR A 202 6.14 12.61 14.35
CA THR A 202 4.91 12.38 15.10
C THR A 202 3.92 13.52 14.88
N GLN A 203 2.64 13.19 14.81
CA GLN A 203 1.54 14.14 14.66
C GLN A 203 0.66 14.11 15.91
N ILE A 204 0.20 15.28 16.35
CA ILE A 204 -0.69 15.42 17.51
C ILE A 204 -2.13 15.43 17.03
N PHE A 205 -2.89 14.43 17.45
CA PHE A 205 -4.33 14.32 17.22
C PHE A 205 -5.07 14.74 18.48
N LYS A 206 -6.10 15.58 18.34
CA LYS A 206 -6.94 16.04 19.45
C LYS A 206 -8.40 16.00 19.07
N THR A 207 -9.20 15.39 19.91
CA THR A 207 -10.66 15.36 19.76
C THR A 207 -11.28 15.69 21.10
N ALA A 208 -12.19 16.68 21.14
CA ALA A 208 -12.87 17.11 22.36
C ALA A 208 -14.33 16.68 22.34
N ALA A 209 -14.83 16.29 23.50
CA ALA A 209 -16.24 16.11 23.80
C ALA A 209 -16.66 17.20 24.77
N GLU A 210 -17.78 17.87 24.49
CA GLU A 210 -18.29 18.98 25.31
C GLU A 210 -19.78 18.84 25.47
N MET A 211 -20.29 19.13 26.68
CA MET A 211 -21.70 19.12 27.00
C MET A 211 -21.97 20.11 28.11
N THR A 212 -23.00 20.97 27.96
CA THR A 212 -23.40 21.92 29.01
C THR A 212 -24.04 21.19 30.18
N ASN A 213 -23.88 21.73 31.39
CA ASN A 213 -24.49 21.13 32.60
C ASN A 213 -26.01 21.10 32.54
N THR A 214 -26.64 22.05 31.83
CA THR A 214 -28.09 22.05 31.58
C THR A 214 -28.48 20.85 30.71
N ALA A 215 -27.74 20.58 29.65
CA ALA A 215 -27.96 19.40 28.79
C ALA A 215 -27.71 18.11 29.57
N TYR A 216 -26.69 18.07 30.43
CA TYR A 216 -26.37 16.92 31.27
C TYR A 216 -27.49 16.61 32.27
N ALA A 217 -28.12 17.64 32.83
CA ALA A 217 -29.26 17.49 33.75
C ALA A 217 -30.56 17.09 33.05
N THR A 218 -30.64 17.26 31.72
CA THR A 218 -31.86 16.98 30.94
C THR A 218 -31.92 15.48 30.62
N ARG A 219 -33.09 14.86 30.84
CA ARG A 219 -33.32 13.47 30.45
C ARG A 219 -33.64 13.36 28.96
N TYR A 220 -32.81 12.64 28.25
CA TYR A 220 -33.02 12.31 26.85
C TYR A 220 -33.68 10.95 26.71
N ARG A 221 -34.47 10.78 25.66
CA ARG A 221 -35.06 9.49 25.32
C ARG A 221 -34.12 8.74 24.38
N GLY A 222 -34.04 7.43 24.53
CA GLY A 222 -33.27 6.56 23.65
C GLY A 222 -31.98 6.02 24.26
N TYR A 223 -31.25 6.87 24.99
CA TYR A 223 -30.04 6.46 25.70
C TYR A 223 -30.15 6.83 27.21
N PRO A 224 -29.74 5.95 28.08
CA PRO A 224 -29.79 6.24 29.53
C PRO A 224 -28.75 7.31 29.94
N ASP A 225 -27.63 7.41 29.24
CA ASP A 225 -26.54 8.37 29.45
C ASP A 225 -26.08 8.96 28.13
N GLU A 226 -26.42 10.22 27.89
CA GLU A 226 -26.07 10.96 26.68
C GLU A 226 -24.59 11.30 26.62
N TRP A 227 -23.93 11.52 27.77
CA TRP A 227 -22.50 11.77 27.81
C TRP A 227 -21.69 10.56 27.31
N SER A 228 -22.04 9.37 27.79
CA SER A 228 -21.37 8.13 27.33
C SER A 228 -21.54 7.88 25.83
N ARG A 229 -22.72 8.24 25.28
CA ARG A 229 -22.96 8.14 23.84
C ARG A 229 -22.06 9.10 23.05
N ILE A 230 -22.02 10.37 23.45
CA ILE A 230 -21.16 11.39 22.81
C ILE A 230 -19.70 10.98 22.91
N TRP A 231 -19.27 10.52 24.09
CA TRP A 231 -17.91 10.07 24.32
C TRP A 231 -17.51 8.89 23.40
N ALA A 232 -18.35 7.87 23.30
CA ALA A 232 -18.11 6.73 22.44
C ALA A 232 -18.03 7.14 20.96
N SER A 233 -18.89 8.07 20.51
CA SER A 233 -18.86 8.62 19.15
C SER A 233 -17.55 9.38 18.89
N LYS A 234 -17.12 10.23 19.83
CA LYS A 234 -15.88 11.00 19.69
C LYS A 234 -14.63 10.13 19.73
N LEU A 235 -14.64 9.03 20.47
CA LEU A 235 -13.55 8.06 20.46
C LEU A 235 -13.42 7.34 19.09
N ARG A 236 -14.56 6.99 18.48
CA ARG A 236 -14.55 6.43 17.11
C ARG A 236 -14.03 7.43 16.09
N GLU A 237 -14.52 8.67 16.14
CA GLU A 237 -14.06 9.77 15.30
C GLU A 237 -12.53 9.96 15.41
N HIS A 238 -12.01 9.99 16.63
CA HIS A 238 -10.58 10.12 16.88
C HIS A 238 -9.75 8.99 16.26
N LYS A 239 -10.22 7.74 16.36
CA LYS A 239 -9.54 6.58 15.72
C LYS A 239 -9.55 6.70 14.20
N VAL A 240 -10.68 7.10 13.62
CA VAL A 240 -10.79 7.27 12.15
C VAL A 240 -9.90 8.41 11.65
N ASP A 241 -9.74 9.49 12.41
CA ASP A 241 -8.84 10.59 12.05
C ASP A 241 -7.37 10.16 12.07
N ILE A 242 -6.97 9.35 13.06
CA ILE A 242 -5.63 8.77 13.10
C ILE A 242 -5.42 7.86 11.88
N GLU A 243 -6.35 6.96 11.59
CA GLU A 243 -6.25 6.05 10.46
C GLU A 243 -6.16 6.78 9.13
N ARG A 244 -6.97 7.82 8.94
CA ARG A 244 -6.91 8.66 7.74
C ARG A 244 -5.54 9.31 7.57
N ALA A 245 -4.93 9.81 8.63
CA ALA A 245 -3.59 10.37 8.59
C ALA A 245 -2.51 9.30 8.32
N MET A 246 -2.64 8.10 8.91
CA MET A 246 -1.72 6.99 8.66
C MET A 246 -1.84 6.41 7.24
N LEU A 247 -2.98 6.58 6.57
CA LEU A 247 -3.16 6.16 5.18
C LEU A 247 -2.74 7.24 4.18
N PHE A 248 -3.25 8.47 4.34
CA PHE A 248 -3.17 9.53 3.31
C PHE A 248 -2.28 10.71 3.70
N GLY A 249 -1.68 10.70 4.89
CA GLY A 249 -0.84 11.79 5.37
C GLY A 249 0.38 12.06 4.47
N GLN A 250 0.87 13.29 4.52
CA GLN A 250 2.11 13.69 3.84
C GLN A 250 3.08 14.25 4.87
N LYS A 251 4.32 13.79 4.83
CA LYS A 251 5.37 14.25 5.71
C LYS A 251 5.68 15.73 5.51
N ALA A 252 5.41 16.53 6.52
CA ALA A 252 5.69 17.96 6.51
C ALA A 252 5.94 18.51 7.92
N ARG A 253 6.63 19.63 7.98
CA ARG A 253 6.78 20.44 9.20
C ARG A 253 6.66 21.91 8.85
N VAL A 254 5.60 22.54 9.32
CA VAL A 254 5.29 23.94 9.00
C VAL A 254 4.88 24.66 10.29
N GLY A 255 5.53 25.78 10.59
CA GLY A 255 5.17 26.64 11.73
C GLY A 255 5.17 25.92 13.10
N GLY A 256 6.02 24.90 13.28
CA GLY A 256 6.07 24.11 14.51
C GLY A 256 5.05 22.97 14.57
N ILE A 257 4.16 22.86 13.60
CA ILE A 257 3.21 21.74 13.46
C ILE A 257 3.87 20.66 12.63
N GLN A 258 3.81 19.40 13.12
CA GLN A 258 4.35 18.23 12.45
C GLN A 258 3.21 17.39 11.90
N TYR A 259 3.44 16.82 10.71
CA TYR A 259 2.51 15.95 9.99
C TYR A 259 3.20 14.61 9.71
N THR A 260 2.54 13.53 10.06
CA THR A 260 3.03 12.17 9.79
C THR A 260 2.88 11.81 8.31
N GLU A 261 3.76 10.96 7.82
CA GLU A 261 3.64 10.37 6.49
C GLU A 261 2.67 9.19 6.55
N GLY A 262 1.75 9.12 5.59
CA GLY A 262 0.84 8.00 5.45
C GLY A 262 1.35 6.96 4.45
N LEU A 263 0.86 5.74 4.55
CA LEU A 263 1.30 4.61 3.70
C LEU A 263 1.10 4.90 2.21
N VAL A 264 -0.09 5.36 1.80
CA VAL A 264 -0.38 5.70 0.40
C VAL A 264 0.49 6.87 -0.06
N GLY A 265 0.67 7.89 0.79
CA GLY A 265 1.53 9.03 0.50
C GLY A 265 2.99 8.62 0.29
N HIS A 266 3.50 7.72 1.13
CA HIS A 266 4.87 7.19 1.02
C HIS A 266 5.06 6.37 -0.27
N ILE A 267 4.10 5.47 -0.58
CA ILE A 267 4.16 4.67 -1.80
C ILE A 267 4.15 5.57 -3.04
N LEU A 268 3.23 6.52 -3.14
CA LEU A 268 3.12 7.40 -4.31
C LEU A 268 4.34 8.30 -4.50
N LYS A 269 4.94 8.75 -3.41
CA LYS A 269 6.15 9.59 -3.45
C LYS A 269 7.37 8.81 -3.98
N ASN A 270 7.47 7.53 -3.61
CA ASN A 270 8.59 6.67 -3.99
C ASN A 270 8.22 5.71 -5.13
N ALA A 271 7.05 5.87 -5.75
CA ALA A 271 6.61 5.00 -6.82
C ALA A 271 7.34 5.28 -8.13
N SER A 272 7.68 4.19 -8.82
CA SER A 272 7.91 4.22 -10.26
C SER A 272 6.62 3.74 -10.93
N PRO A 273 5.85 4.63 -11.57
CA PRO A 273 4.58 4.23 -12.18
C PRO A 273 4.84 3.29 -13.36
N VAL A 274 4.17 2.15 -13.36
CA VAL A 274 4.13 1.26 -14.52
C VAL A 274 3.02 1.75 -15.43
N VAL A 275 3.38 2.39 -16.54
CA VAL A 275 2.46 3.09 -17.44
C VAL A 275 1.94 2.20 -18.57
N ASP A 276 2.66 1.10 -18.91
CA ASP A 276 2.31 0.21 -20.02
C ASP A 276 2.64 -1.25 -19.68
N ASP A 277 2.28 -2.17 -20.60
CA ASP A 277 2.67 -3.59 -20.57
C ASP A 277 4.19 -3.84 -20.71
N SER A 278 4.98 -2.76 -20.76
CA SER A 278 6.44 -2.86 -20.68
C SER A 278 6.84 -3.42 -19.32
N ALA A 279 7.77 -4.36 -19.35
CA ALA A 279 8.30 -4.97 -18.14
C ALA A 279 8.70 -3.90 -17.11
N PHE A 280 8.24 -4.06 -15.87
CA PHE A 280 8.65 -3.19 -14.78
C PHE A 280 10.16 -3.24 -14.63
N SER A 281 10.82 -2.10 -14.86
CA SER A 281 12.25 -2.00 -14.59
C SER A 281 12.43 -1.74 -13.10
N TYR A 282 13.02 -2.69 -12.40
CA TYR A 282 13.36 -2.54 -10.99
C TYR A 282 14.32 -1.36 -10.80
N THR A 283 13.85 -0.37 -10.04
CA THR A 283 14.70 0.73 -9.55
C THR A 283 14.78 0.61 -8.05
N SER A 284 15.97 0.52 -7.49
CA SER A 284 16.19 0.49 -6.04
C SER A 284 15.54 1.69 -5.38
N GLY A 285 14.78 1.49 -4.30
CA GLY A 285 14.06 2.53 -3.60
C GLY A 285 12.67 2.85 -4.16
N SER A 286 12.22 2.18 -5.22
CA SER A 286 10.91 2.47 -5.82
C SER A 286 9.83 1.47 -5.41
N ALA A 287 8.70 2.00 -4.92
CA ALA A 287 7.49 1.23 -4.68
C ALA A 287 6.80 0.87 -5.99
N TYR A 288 6.09 -0.26 -6.00
CA TYR A 288 5.28 -0.65 -7.14
C TYR A 288 3.96 0.13 -7.16
N HIS A 289 3.70 0.84 -8.25
CA HIS A 289 2.43 1.55 -8.46
C HIS A 289 1.91 1.28 -9.86
N ARG A 290 0.66 0.84 -9.95
CA ARG A 290 -0.02 0.63 -11.22
C ARG A 290 -1.44 1.15 -11.20
N SER A 291 -1.82 1.89 -12.26
CA SER A 291 -3.21 2.26 -12.55
C SER A 291 -3.68 1.46 -13.75
N VAL A 292 -4.79 0.74 -13.60
CA VAL A 292 -5.32 -0.18 -14.62
C VAL A 292 -6.82 0.01 -14.74
N ALA A 293 -7.32 0.10 -15.97
CA ALA A 293 -8.76 0.07 -16.19
C ALA A 293 -9.35 -1.30 -15.79
N GLN A 294 -10.54 -1.29 -15.20
CA GLN A 294 -11.21 -2.53 -14.76
C GLN A 294 -11.34 -3.56 -15.88
N SER A 295 -11.54 -3.13 -17.14
CA SER A 295 -11.67 -4.00 -18.30
C SER A 295 -10.38 -4.70 -18.71
N GLU A 296 -9.22 -4.14 -18.34
CA GLU A 296 -7.90 -4.65 -18.70
C GLU A 296 -7.29 -5.53 -17.61
N MET A 297 -7.86 -5.50 -16.40
CA MET A 297 -7.38 -6.30 -15.29
C MET A 297 -7.80 -7.75 -15.47
N THR A 298 -6.90 -8.56 -15.99
CA THR A 298 -7.05 -10.01 -16.11
C THR A 298 -6.29 -10.71 -14.99
N TYR A 299 -6.57 -12.00 -14.81
CA TYR A 299 -5.83 -12.81 -13.85
C TYR A 299 -4.36 -12.97 -14.24
N ASP A 300 -4.06 -13.19 -15.51
CA ASP A 300 -2.68 -13.34 -15.98
C ASP A 300 -1.87 -12.07 -15.73
N ARG A 301 -2.51 -10.90 -15.90
CA ARG A 301 -1.89 -9.62 -15.58
C ARG A 301 -1.63 -9.49 -14.08
N LEU A 302 -2.59 -9.87 -13.25
CA LEU A 302 -2.40 -9.89 -11.79
C LEU A 302 -1.24 -10.78 -11.38
N LEU A 303 -1.11 -11.97 -11.96
CA LEU A 303 0.01 -12.87 -11.67
C LEU A 303 1.36 -12.29 -12.07
N SER A 304 1.46 -11.67 -13.24
CA SER A 304 2.69 -11.03 -13.69
C SER A 304 3.10 -9.87 -12.77
N ASP A 305 2.13 -9.12 -12.29
CA ASP A 305 2.38 -8.04 -11.34
C ASP A 305 2.78 -8.57 -9.96
N LEU A 306 2.15 -9.66 -9.51
CA LEU A 306 2.50 -10.31 -8.25
C LEU A 306 3.90 -10.95 -8.29
N GLU A 307 4.35 -11.43 -9.43
CA GLU A 307 5.73 -11.89 -9.63
C GLU A 307 6.72 -10.79 -9.24
N VAL A 308 6.48 -9.55 -9.71
CA VAL A 308 7.31 -8.40 -9.38
C VAL A 308 7.18 -7.99 -7.89
N ILE A 309 5.95 -8.01 -7.34
CA ILE A 309 5.68 -7.56 -5.96
C ILE A 309 6.28 -8.53 -4.93
N PHE A 310 6.28 -9.83 -5.23
CA PHE A 310 6.84 -10.86 -4.38
C PHE A 310 8.28 -11.24 -4.73
N ASP A 311 8.93 -10.51 -5.62
CA ASP A 311 10.33 -10.75 -5.96
C ASP A 311 11.20 -10.68 -4.70
N PRO A 312 11.97 -11.72 -4.38
CA PRO A 312 12.89 -11.72 -3.23
C PRO A 312 13.91 -10.57 -3.26
N ALA A 313 14.25 -10.07 -4.44
CA ALA A 313 15.16 -8.93 -4.60
C ALA A 313 14.60 -7.62 -4.04
N ARG A 314 13.28 -7.50 -3.96
CA ARG A 314 12.60 -6.32 -3.39
C ARG A 314 12.52 -6.35 -1.86
N GLY A 315 12.91 -7.45 -1.25
CA GLY A 315 12.74 -7.67 0.18
C GLY A 315 11.25 -7.80 0.54
N GLY A 316 10.97 -8.26 1.69
CA GLY A 316 9.60 -8.34 2.17
C GLY A 316 9.12 -9.77 2.40
N SER A 317 8.00 -9.86 3.05
CA SER A 317 7.36 -11.11 3.44
C SER A 317 6.58 -11.73 2.29
N SER A 318 6.48 -13.06 2.28
CA SER A 318 5.56 -13.81 1.40
C SER A 318 4.09 -13.59 1.75
N ASP A 319 3.81 -13.04 2.92
CA ASP A 319 2.47 -12.69 3.38
C ASP A 319 2.31 -11.16 3.40
N LYS A 320 1.39 -10.64 2.60
CA LYS A 320 1.10 -9.19 2.57
C LYS A 320 -0.30 -8.89 3.06
N LEU A 321 -0.43 -7.82 3.84
CA LEU A 321 -1.72 -7.24 4.19
C LEU A 321 -2.20 -6.38 3.02
N VAL A 322 -3.42 -6.63 2.56
CA VAL A 322 -4.00 -5.89 1.44
C VAL A 322 -5.21 -5.11 1.92
N LEU A 323 -5.04 -3.80 1.98
CA LEU A 323 -6.15 -2.90 2.26
C LEU A 323 -6.86 -2.58 0.97
N CYS A 324 -8.15 -2.85 0.89
CA CYS A 324 -8.92 -2.64 -0.32
C CYS A 324 -10.32 -2.11 -0.06
N SER A 325 -10.86 -1.42 -1.05
CA SER A 325 -12.23 -0.95 -1.05
C SER A 325 -13.21 -2.10 -1.29
N LEU A 326 -14.47 -1.91 -0.92
CA LEU A 326 -15.52 -2.89 -1.17
C LEU A 326 -15.74 -3.18 -2.66
N PRO A 327 -15.76 -2.20 -3.57
CA PRO A 327 -15.84 -2.43 -5.01
C PRO A 327 -14.70 -3.31 -5.55
N VAL A 328 -13.47 -3.09 -5.08
CA VAL A 328 -12.30 -3.90 -5.47
C VAL A 328 -12.45 -5.35 -5.02
N ILE A 329 -12.91 -5.60 -3.79
CA ILE A 329 -13.19 -6.96 -3.30
C ILE A 329 -14.24 -7.65 -4.19
N THR A 330 -15.31 -6.91 -4.53
CA THR A 330 -16.37 -7.42 -5.40
C THR A 330 -15.84 -7.76 -6.80
N PHE A 331 -14.94 -6.93 -7.32
CA PHE A 331 -14.29 -7.17 -8.60
C PHE A 331 -13.45 -8.46 -8.59
N PHE A 332 -12.61 -8.66 -7.57
CA PHE A 332 -11.82 -9.88 -7.45
C PHE A 332 -12.70 -11.13 -7.32
N ASN A 333 -13.81 -11.03 -6.58
CA ASN A 333 -14.75 -12.13 -6.47
C ASN A 333 -15.39 -12.48 -7.81
N LYS A 334 -15.74 -11.48 -8.63
CA LYS A 334 -16.25 -11.71 -9.99
C LYS A 334 -15.18 -12.30 -10.90
N LEU A 335 -13.95 -11.81 -10.85
CA LEU A 335 -12.84 -12.32 -11.65
C LEU A 335 -12.60 -13.81 -11.39
N GLY A 336 -12.65 -14.25 -10.14
CA GLY A 336 -12.56 -15.66 -9.77
C GLY A 336 -13.77 -16.49 -10.25
N SER A 337 -14.97 -15.93 -10.21
CA SER A 337 -16.20 -16.56 -10.68
C SER A 337 -16.24 -16.72 -12.20
N ASP A 338 -15.85 -15.68 -12.94
CA ASP A 338 -15.84 -15.69 -14.40
C ASP A 338 -14.82 -16.71 -14.97
N ALA A 339 -13.66 -16.83 -14.33
CA ALA A 339 -12.68 -17.85 -14.68
C ALA A 339 -13.22 -19.27 -14.50
N PHE A 340 -14.03 -19.52 -13.47
CA PHE A 340 -14.69 -20.80 -13.25
C PHE A 340 -15.78 -21.09 -14.28
N LEU A 341 -16.63 -20.11 -14.59
CA LEU A 341 -17.73 -20.26 -15.54
C LEU A 341 -17.23 -20.46 -16.97
N SER A 342 -16.20 -19.73 -17.39
CA SER A 342 -15.64 -19.90 -18.74
C SER A 342 -15.02 -21.27 -18.94
N SER A 343 -14.37 -21.85 -17.93
CA SER A 343 -13.82 -23.20 -17.99
C SER A 343 -14.89 -24.28 -18.02
N SER A 344 -15.98 -24.12 -17.29
CA SER A 344 -17.09 -25.07 -17.27
C SER A 344 -17.90 -25.07 -18.59
N LEU A 345 -18.06 -23.90 -19.21
CA LEU A 345 -18.69 -23.76 -20.52
C LEU A 345 -17.83 -24.32 -21.66
N ALA A 346 -16.50 -24.20 -21.58
CA ALA A 346 -15.59 -24.79 -22.54
C ALA A 346 -15.61 -26.32 -22.49
N TYR A 347 -15.82 -26.92 -21.32
CA TYR A 347 -15.95 -28.36 -21.16
C TYR A 347 -17.27 -28.88 -21.70
N SER A 348 -18.36 -28.12 -21.60
CA SER A 348 -19.69 -28.49 -22.14
C SER A 348 -19.77 -28.44 -23.68
N LYS A 349 -18.89 -27.65 -24.33
CA LYS A 349 -18.89 -27.47 -25.80
C LYS A 349 -18.19 -28.60 -26.55
N ASN A 350 -17.48 -29.49 -25.87
CA ASN A 350 -16.66 -30.55 -26.47
C ASN A 350 -17.39 -31.91 -26.60
N SER A 351 -18.66 -31.98 -26.29
CA SER A 351 -19.46 -33.19 -26.54
C SER A 351 -20.42 -32.99 -27.71
N GLY A 352 -19.87 -33.04 -28.94
CA GLY A 352 -20.64 -33.49 -30.07
C GLY A 352 -21.08 -32.51 -31.14
N GLU A 353 -20.31 -31.49 -31.51
CA GLU A 353 -20.46 -30.85 -32.81
C GLU A 353 -19.11 -30.45 -33.39
N GLN A 354 -18.82 -31.00 -34.55
CA GLN A 354 -17.67 -30.73 -35.38
C GLN A 354 -17.84 -29.34 -36.04
N GLY A 355 -17.58 -28.30 -35.26
CA GLY A 355 -17.55 -26.93 -35.72
C GLY A 355 -16.11 -26.44 -35.75
N THR A 356 -15.70 -25.91 -36.92
CA THR A 356 -14.41 -25.24 -37.20
C THR A 356 -13.91 -24.46 -36.03
N PRO A 357 -12.64 -24.61 -35.62
CA PRO A 357 -12.06 -23.79 -34.56
C PRO A 357 -11.91 -22.35 -35.08
N THR A 358 -12.80 -21.49 -34.68
CA THR A 358 -12.59 -20.05 -34.79
C THR A 358 -11.52 -19.68 -33.78
N ALA A 359 -10.39 -19.21 -34.26
CA ALA A 359 -9.27 -18.77 -33.45
C ALA A 359 -9.62 -17.54 -32.60
N ALA A 360 -10.20 -17.77 -31.46
CA ALA A 360 -10.35 -16.83 -30.35
C ALA A 360 -10.57 -17.62 -29.06
N GLY A 361 -9.90 -18.74 -28.89
CA GLY A 361 -9.85 -19.47 -27.65
C GLY A 361 -8.55 -19.10 -26.94
N THR A 362 -8.58 -18.07 -26.13
CA THR A 362 -7.59 -17.93 -25.07
C THR A 362 -7.71 -19.20 -24.22
N ASN A 363 -6.65 -20.02 -24.26
CA ASN A 363 -6.47 -21.12 -23.32
C ASN A 363 -6.23 -20.50 -21.92
N GLN A 364 -7.30 -20.04 -21.30
CA GLN A 364 -7.23 -19.68 -19.89
C GLN A 364 -7.35 -20.98 -19.09
N SER A 365 -6.26 -21.39 -18.50
CA SER A 365 -6.25 -22.48 -17.53
C SER A 365 -7.24 -22.18 -16.41
N PRO A 366 -8.08 -23.18 -15.99
CA PRO A 366 -9.03 -22.95 -14.93
C PRO A 366 -8.30 -22.66 -13.63
N MET A 367 -8.33 -21.42 -13.23
CA MET A 367 -7.79 -21.01 -11.95
C MET A 367 -8.75 -21.30 -10.85
N ARG A 368 -8.28 -22.03 -9.87
CA ARG A 368 -8.95 -22.18 -8.60
C ARG A 368 -8.53 -21.05 -7.68
N TYR A 369 -9.29 -19.97 -7.71
CA TYR A 369 -9.27 -19.02 -6.62
C TYR A 369 -9.90 -19.67 -5.40
N ASN A 370 -9.10 -20.04 -4.44
CA ASN A 370 -9.62 -20.35 -3.11
C ASN A 370 -9.65 -19.06 -2.30
N MET A 371 -10.72 -18.29 -2.44
CA MET A 371 -11.03 -17.25 -1.46
C MET A 371 -11.66 -17.93 -0.25
N SER A 372 -10.90 -18.06 0.82
CA SER A 372 -11.42 -18.52 2.10
C SER A 372 -11.60 -17.33 3.05
N GLU A 373 -12.79 -17.21 3.62
CA GLU A 373 -13.04 -16.27 4.70
C GLU A 373 -12.47 -16.86 5.99
N ARG A 374 -11.54 -16.12 6.63
CA ARG A 374 -11.03 -16.43 7.95
C ARG A 374 -11.38 -15.30 8.91
N GLN A 375 -11.91 -15.65 10.07
CA GLN A 375 -12.00 -14.68 11.16
C GLN A 375 -10.59 -14.38 11.66
N GLY A 376 -10.16 -13.14 11.46
CA GLY A 376 -8.88 -12.68 12.00
C GLY A 376 -8.89 -12.66 13.53
N ALA A 377 -7.71 -12.77 14.13
CA ALA A 377 -7.51 -12.72 15.59
C ALA A 377 -8.05 -11.44 16.26
N PHE A 378 -8.50 -10.48 15.48
CA PHE A 378 -8.93 -9.14 15.91
C PHE A 378 -10.41 -8.82 15.65
N GLY A 379 -11.21 -9.80 15.27
CA GLY A 379 -12.65 -9.61 15.04
C GLY A 379 -13.04 -9.06 13.67
N HIS A 380 -12.07 -8.87 12.75
CA HIS A 380 -12.33 -8.52 11.35
C HIS A 380 -12.36 -9.77 10.48
N SER A 381 -13.24 -9.80 9.48
CA SER A 381 -13.20 -10.84 8.47
C SER A 381 -12.07 -10.57 7.49
N ILE A 382 -11.14 -11.49 7.37
CA ILE A 382 -10.02 -11.44 6.43
C ILE A 382 -10.32 -12.42 5.31
N MET A 383 -10.27 -11.94 4.08
CA MET A 383 -10.29 -12.78 2.89
C MET A 383 -8.85 -13.10 2.51
N VAL A 384 -8.55 -14.38 2.33
CA VAL A 384 -7.21 -14.84 1.96
C VAL A 384 -7.22 -15.31 0.52
N ILE A 385 -6.31 -14.77 -0.28
CA ILE A 385 -6.02 -15.23 -1.64
C ILE A 385 -4.64 -15.87 -1.62
N ASP A 386 -4.58 -17.18 -1.80
CA ASP A 386 -3.33 -17.89 -1.96
C ASP A 386 -2.95 -17.91 -3.44
N THR A 387 -1.79 -17.34 -3.76
CA THR A 387 -1.23 -17.32 -5.10
C THR A 387 0.04 -18.17 -5.16
N ILE A 388 0.56 -18.45 -6.37
CA ILE A 388 1.83 -19.18 -6.52
C ILE A 388 3.04 -18.42 -5.97
N HIS A 389 2.95 -17.08 -5.90
CA HIS A 389 4.05 -16.22 -5.46
C HIS A 389 4.01 -15.93 -3.95
N GLY A 390 2.80 -15.89 -3.38
CA GLY A 390 2.63 -15.58 -1.96
C GLY A 390 1.16 -15.46 -1.58
N ARG A 391 0.94 -15.06 -0.34
CA ARG A 391 -0.39 -14.94 0.26
C ARG A 391 -0.80 -13.48 0.39
N LEU A 392 -2.01 -13.17 -0.04
CA LEU A 392 -2.65 -11.86 0.10
C LEU A 392 -3.77 -11.95 1.15
N ASN A 393 -3.63 -11.20 2.22
CA ASN A 393 -4.63 -11.09 3.28
C ASN A 393 -5.45 -9.82 3.06
N LEU A 394 -6.62 -9.95 2.43
CA LEU A 394 -7.46 -8.81 2.09
C LEU A 394 -8.27 -8.36 3.30
N VAL A 395 -8.19 -7.09 3.59
CA VAL A 395 -8.97 -6.42 4.63
C VAL A 395 -9.73 -5.26 4.00
N LYS A 396 -11.02 -5.19 4.31
CA LYS A 396 -11.87 -4.11 3.85
C LYS A 396 -11.51 -2.81 4.58
N GLU A 397 -11.17 -1.78 3.80
CA GLU A 397 -10.85 -0.45 4.32
C GLU A 397 -12.00 0.53 4.02
N PRO A 398 -12.75 0.97 5.05
CA PRO A 398 -13.91 1.84 4.85
C PRO A 398 -13.56 3.24 4.34
N LEU A 399 -12.32 3.68 4.52
CA LEU A 399 -11.86 5.01 4.10
C LEU A 399 -11.56 5.10 2.60
N PHE A 400 -11.43 3.95 1.92
CA PHE A 400 -11.22 3.92 0.47
C PHE A 400 -12.54 4.17 -0.27
N ARG A 401 -12.92 5.46 -0.37
CA ARG A 401 -14.13 5.93 -1.05
C ARG A 401 -13.82 7.13 -1.95
N GLY A 402 -14.71 7.43 -2.89
CA GLY A 402 -14.54 8.54 -3.82
C GLY A 402 -13.33 8.33 -4.72
N GLN A 403 -12.34 9.22 -4.65
CA GLN A 403 -11.13 9.11 -5.47
C GLN A 403 -10.27 7.87 -5.16
N ALA A 404 -10.37 7.34 -3.96
CA ALA A 404 -9.65 6.14 -3.53
C ALA A 404 -10.48 4.86 -3.67
N SER A 405 -11.63 4.89 -4.35
CA SER A 405 -12.52 3.73 -4.49
C SER A 405 -11.88 2.55 -5.22
N GLY A 406 -10.94 2.82 -6.12
CA GLY A 406 -10.17 1.80 -6.85
C GLY A 406 -8.88 1.36 -6.16
N PHE A 407 -8.56 1.90 -4.99
CA PHE A 407 -7.27 1.60 -4.34
C PHE A 407 -7.25 0.21 -3.72
N MET A 408 -6.14 -0.45 -3.97
CA MET A 408 -5.70 -1.67 -3.33
C MET A 408 -4.25 -1.49 -2.90
N VAL A 409 -4.02 -1.37 -1.60
CA VAL A 409 -2.69 -1.15 -1.03
C VAL A 409 -2.18 -2.45 -0.45
N MET A 410 -1.09 -2.96 -1.00
CA MET A 410 -0.40 -4.13 -0.47
C MET A 410 0.73 -3.67 0.44
N ALA A 411 0.61 -3.99 1.70
CA ALA A 411 1.55 -3.57 2.74
C ALA A 411 2.26 -4.78 3.36
N ASP A 412 3.55 -4.63 3.54
CA ASP A 412 4.33 -5.56 4.36
C ASP A 412 4.33 -5.07 5.82
N MET A 413 3.67 -5.81 6.70
CA MET A 413 3.56 -5.41 8.10
C MET A 413 4.90 -5.45 8.85
N SER A 414 5.90 -6.18 8.36
CA SER A 414 7.24 -6.22 8.95
C SER A 414 8.02 -4.92 8.74
N GLN A 415 7.64 -4.15 7.72
CA GLN A 415 8.27 -2.88 7.33
C GLN A 415 7.46 -1.65 7.77
N LEU A 416 6.41 -1.86 8.57
CA LEU A 416 5.59 -0.80 9.12
C LEU A 416 5.76 -0.75 10.63
N SER A 417 5.85 0.46 11.20
CA SER A 417 5.88 0.67 12.64
C SER A 417 5.02 1.86 13.06
N TYR A 418 4.12 1.61 14.00
CA TYR A 418 3.38 2.67 14.70
C TYR A 418 4.26 3.26 15.80
N ARG A 419 4.57 4.54 15.71
CA ARG A 419 5.51 5.26 16.58
C ARG A 419 4.78 6.23 17.53
N PRO A 420 4.18 5.77 18.64
CA PRO A 420 3.66 6.67 19.66
C PRO A 420 4.80 7.32 20.44
N LEU A 421 4.60 8.58 20.81
CA LEU A 421 5.57 9.32 21.63
C LEU A 421 5.45 8.88 23.10
N ILE A 422 6.45 8.18 23.59
CA ILE A 422 6.56 7.72 24.98
C ILE A 422 7.97 8.00 25.47
N GLY A 423 8.12 8.97 26.37
CA GLY A 423 9.42 9.36 26.92
C GLY A 423 9.30 10.09 28.24
N ASN A 424 10.36 10.10 29.03
CA ASN A 424 10.44 10.79 30.34
C ASN A 424 9.29 10.47 31.32
N GLY A 425 8.76 9.24 31.29
CA GLY A 425 7.65 8.84 32.12
C GLY A 425 6.27 9.33 31.64
N ILE A 426 6.21 10.04 30.50
CA ILE A 426 4.97 10.52 29.90
C ILE A 426 4.63 9.64 28.71
N ASN A 427 3.43 9.07 28.73
CA ASN A 427 2.88 8.32 27.63
C ASN A 427 1.84 9.18 26.90
N ARG A 428 2.11 9.55 25.63
CA ARG A 428 1.18 10.35 24.81
C ARG A 428 0.42 9.49 23.79
N ASP A 429 0.47 8.17 23.93
CA ASP A 429 -0.34 7.25 23.15
C ASP A 429 -1.74 7.17 23.76
N THR A 430 -2.67 7.90 23.20
CA THR A 430 -4.09 7.97 23.60
C THR A 430 -4.31 8.29 25.07
N GLN A 431 -4.06 9.53 25.41
CA GLN A 431 -4.38 10.10 26.74
C GLN A 431 -5.78 10.70 26.74
N VAL A 432 -6.48 10.49 27.84
CA VAL A 432 -7.76 11.15 28.13
C VAL A 432 -7.52 12.22 29.18
N MET A 433 -7.80 13.46 28.83
CA MET A 433 -7.79 14.60 29.76
C MET A 433 -9.23 14.94 30.08
N THR A 434 -9.59 14.85 31.35
CA THR A 434 -10.92 15.16 31.85
C THR A 434 -10.96 16.56 32.45
N ASN A 435 -12.14 17.22 32.38
CA ASN A 435 -12.39 18.54 32.96
C ASN A 435 -11.43 19.62 32.47
N VAL A 436 -11.32 19.76 31.13
CA VAL A 436 -10.40 20.70 30.43
C VAL A 436 -11.08 22.06 30.18
N GLN A 437 -12.32 22.28 30.67
CA GLN A 437 -13.03 23.53 30.53
C GLN A 437 -12.41 24.67 31.36
N SER A 438 -12.67 25.91 30.99
CA SER A 438 -12.32 27.08 31.80
C SER A 438 -13.14 27.10 33.10
N ALA A 439 -12.56 27.65 34.17
CA ALA A 439 -13.20 27.62 35.49
C ALA A 439 -14.51 28.43 35.57
N ASP A 440 -14.77 29.31 34.64
CA ASP A 440 -15.95 30.17 34.51
C ASP A 440 -17.02 29.62 33.54
N GLU A 441 -16.77 28.48 32.89
CA GLU A 441 -17.71 27.88 31.97
C GLU A 441 -18.57 26.80 32.62
N ASP A 442 -19.89 26.92 32.48
CA ASP A 442 -20.87 25.94 32.97
C ASP A 442 -21.07 24.79 31.98
N LEU A 443 -19.99 24.01 31.78
CA LEU A 443 -19.97 22.85 30.90
C LEU A 443 -18.95 21.80 31.37
N ARG A 444 -19.09 20.60 30.85
CA ARG A 444 -18.09 19.54 30.95
C ARG A 444 -17.40 19.36 29.62
N LYS A 445 -16.08 19.42 29.65
CA LYS A 445 -15.25 19.24 28.47
C LYS A 445 -14.13 18.25 28.77
N ASP A 446 -14.11 17.16 28.01
CA ASP A 446 -13.05 16.17 28.06
C ASP A 446 -12.36 16.11 26.69
N MET A 447 -11.07 15.80 26.67
CA MET A 447 -10.26 15.76 25.45
C MET A 447 -9.51 14.44 25.36
N ILE A 448 -9.53 13.83 24.17
CA ILE A 448 -8.68 12.72 23.79
C ILE A 448 -7.48 13.29 23.02
N LEU A 449 -6.29 12.89 23.42
CA LEU A 449 -5.04 13.30 22.79
C LEU A 449 -4.22 12.08 22.44
N THR A 450 -3.76 11.99 21.20
CA THR A 450 -2.80 11.00 20.74
C THR A 450 -1.67 11.69 19.99
N GLU A 451 -0.44 11.33 20.29
CA GLU A 451 0.71 11.79 19.53
C GLU A 451 1.48 10.58 19.01
N ALA A 452 1.40 10.39 17.71
CA ALA A 452 2.01 9.23 17.05
C ALA A 452 2.37 9.53 15.61
N GLY A 453 3.28 8.74 15.05
CA GLY A 453 3.66 8.76 13.65
C GLY A 453 3.63 7.35 13.05
N LEU A 454 3.63 7.27 11.74
CA LEU A 454 3.83 6.05 10.98
C LEU A 454 5.25 6.03 10.42
N GLU A 455 5.97 4.97 10.70
CA GLU A 455 7.23 4.65 10.05
C GLU A 455 6.96 3.64 8.96
N VAL A 456 7.41 3.95 7.76
CA VAL A 456 7.37 3.07 6.59
C VAL A 456 8.79 2.92 6.09
N THR A 457 9.29 1.70 6.10
CA THR A 457 10.63 1.36 5.63
C THR A 457 10.53 0.52 4.37
N LEU A 458 11.61 0.50 3.57
CA LEU A 458 11.73 -0.27 2.34
C LEU A 458 10.50 -0.13 1.43
N ALA A 459 10.38 1.02 0.79
CA ALA A 459 9.26 1.34 -0.10
C ALA A 459 9.01 0.26 -1.15
N GLU A 460 10.05 -0.46 -1.56
CA GLU A 460 10.02 -1.57 -2.52
C GLU A 460 9.15 -2.75 -2.08
N SER A 461 8.99 -2.95 -0.76
CA SER A 461 8.19 -4.05 -0.21
C SER A 461 6.69 -3.80 -0.28
N HIS A 462 6.29 -2.58 -0.60
CA HIS A 462 4.91 -2.13 -0.68
C HIS A 462 4.47 -1.93 -2.12
N ALA A 463 3.15 -2.03 -2.36
CA ALA A 463 2.57 -1.82 -3.68
C ALA A 463 1.22 -1.12 -3.59
N LEU A 464 0.91 -0.32 -4.61
CA LEU A 464 -0.38 0.34 -4.77
C LEU A 464 -0.94 0.01 -6.16
N TYR A 465 -2.14 -0.52 -6.18
CA TYR A 465 -2.97 -0.61 -7.36
C TYR A 465 -4.08 0.43 -7.31
N ASN A 466 -4.36 1.01 -8.45
CA ASN A 466 -5.54 1.82 -8.67
C ASN A 466 -6.35 1.22 -9.81
N LEU A 467 -7.50 0.63 -9.49
CA LEU A 467 -8.45 0.12 -10.47
C LEU A 467 -9.36 1.26 -10.92
N GLU A 468 -9.18 1.72 -12.15
CA GLU A 468 -9.99 2.79 -12.72
C GLU A 468 -11.35 2.26 -13.19
N GLY A 469 -12.42 2.99 -12.90
CA GLY A 469 -13.78 2.62 -13.28
C GLY A 469 -14.53 1.72 -12.31
N VAL A 470 -14.03 1.60 -11.08
CA VAL A 470 -14.66 0.84 -9.99
C VAL A 470 -15.48 1.74 -9.06
#